data_531b84b66c882147f1b57e6d8a0d1111
#
_entry.id   531b84b66c882147f1b57e6d8a0d1111
#
_cell.length_a   1.000
_cell.length_b   1.000
_cell.length_c   1.000
_cell.angle_alpha   90.00
_cell.angle_beta   90.00
_cell.angle_gamma   90.00
#
_symmetry.space_group_name_H-M   'P 1'
#
loop_
_entity.id
_entity.type
_entity.pdbx_description
1 polymer ?
#
loop_
_entity_poly.entity_id
_entity_poly.type
_entity_poly.pdbx_seq_one_letter_code
_entity_poly.pdbx_strand_id
1 'polypeptide(L)'
;MTKKGRIALGAVVVCTGLVGIEAYRAVSLRTAKSAAEAPAKEYVRQMELQREILADWRKHDLAGDIRSPFYFVWAAGMFKPFALKYLGSLKDLNIVEIGPGSSMIPAALYISAGAKHYYCVDIFEHPAIRDALPYRTAFDLAKLDADYFVRDANEIILKEEGGKAALNPDYISFHKRESFDTGLPDASVDYVFSMATIEHLNEPLKSIMEWKRILKPGGISAHIAGLADHRDFSKPYEYLKLKPAAWRAQFGPGRAPLHEFVNQWRPIDFRRAFESAGFEILQYSTEIKSAYNSEQIRLLYPNQSITDADWEQITPSVREGKTREEVGQIFITIVVRKPAPQASDGRRLRR
;
A
#
# COMPACT_ATOMS: atom_id res chain seq x y z
N MET A 1 23.43 15.82 3.69
CA MET A 1 22.42 15.90 2.62
C MET A 1 22.52 17.27 1.94
N THR A 2 22.75 17.31 0.65
CA THR A 2 22.88 18.54 -0.11
C THR A 2 21.50 19.19 -0.30
N LYS A 3 21.46 20.52 -0.52
CA LYS A 3 20.24 21.30 -0.80
C LYS A 3 19.38 20.69 -1.93
N LYS A 4 20.00 20.01 -2.90
CA LYS A 4 19.34 19.32 -4.01
C LYS A 4 18.52 18.09 -3.55
N GLY A 5 18.99 17.31 -2.59
CA GLY A 5 18.22 16.18 -2.04
C GLY A 5 16.96 16.61 -1.27
N ARG A 6 17.02 17.78 -0.61
CA ARG A 6 15.84 18.35 0.07
C ARG A 6 14.77 18.85 -0.91
N ILE A 7 15.19 19.38 -2.08
CA ILE A 7 14.24 19.85 -3.10
C ILE A 7 13.55 18.65 -3.78
N ALA A 8 14.27 17.58 -4.06
CA ALA A 8 13.68 16.36 -4.63
C ALA A 8 12.68 15.70 -3.64
N LEU A 9 13.02 15.66 -2.37
CA LEU A 9 12.14 15.15 -1.32
C LEU A 9 10.88 16.03 -1.17
N GLY A 10 11.04 17.36 -1.20
CA GLY A 10 9.93 18.31 -1.17
C GLY A 10 9.00 18.20 -2.38
N ALA A 11 9.56 17.96 -3.58
CA ALA A 11 8.76 17.76 -4.79
C ALA A 11 7.94 16.46 -4.77
N VAL A 12 8.51 15.37 -4.24
CA VAL A 12 7.78 14.10 -4.06
C VAL A 12 6.63 14.27 -3.08
N VAL A 13 6.82 15.02 -2.00
CA VAL A 13 5.80 15.32 -0.99
C VAL A 13 4.64 16.14 -1.57
N VAL A 14 4.95 17.17 -2.35
CA VAL A 14 3.92 18.00 -2.99
C VAL A 14 3.17 17.20 -4.05
N CYS A 15 3.86 16.34 -4.81
CA CYS A 15 3.22 15.50 -5.82
C CYS A 15 2.33 14.42 -5.19
N THR A 16 2.76 13.75 -4.11
CA THR A 16 1.93 12.71 -3.48
C THR A 16 0.68 13.28 -2.82
N GLY A 17 0.76 14.45 -2.21
CA GLY A 17 -0.42 15.13 -1.64
C GLY A 17 -1.44 15.56 -2.71
N LEU A 18 -0.98 16.21 -3.80
CA LEU A 18 -1.84 16.64 -4.91
C LEU A 18 -2.44 15.44 -5.66
N VAL A 19 -1.70 14.36 -5.82
CA VAL A 19 -2.14 13.15 -6.49
C VAL A 19 -3.14 12.37 -5.64
N GLY A 20 -2.96 12.33 -4.33
CA GLY A 20 -3.97 11.79 -3.42
C GLY A 20 -5.31 12.47 -3.60
N ILE A 21 -5.31 13.80 -3.77
CA ILE A 21 -6.52 14.59 -4.00
C ILE A 21 -7.17 14.26 -5.34
N GLU A 22 -6.40 14.12 -6.42
CA GLU A 22 -6.95 13.81 -7.74
C GLU A 22 -7.40 12.36 -7.87
N ALA A 23 -6.70 11.41 -7.28
CA ALA A 23 -7.13 10.02 -7.23
C ALA A 23 -8.38 9.85 -6.37
N TYR A 24 -8.45 10.52 -5.22
CA TYR A 24 -9.66 10.59 -4.40
C TYR A 24 -10.84 11.22 -5.17
N ARG A 25 -10.60 12.32 -5.92
CA ARG A 25 -11.56 12.91 -6.86
C ARG A 25 -12.04 11.90 -7.91
N ALA A 26 -11.14 11.12 -8.49
CA ALA A 26 -11.50 10.14 -9.53
C ALA A 26 -12.33 8.98 -8.97
N VAL A 27 -12.08 8.56 -7.74
CA VAL A 27 -12.87 7.53 -7.04
C VAL A 27 -14.24 8.12 -6.63
N SER A 28 -14.26 9.29 -6.02
CA SER A 28 -15.51 9.99 -5.63
C SER A 28 -16.37 10.36 -6.84
N LEU A 29 -15.77 10.73 -7.98
CA LEU A 29 -16.49 11.00 -9.23
C LEU A 29 -17.06 9.74 -9.89
N ARG A 30 -16.44 8.58 -9.70
CA ARG A 30 -17.00 7.32 -10.20
C ARG A 30 -18.16 6.81 -9.35
N THR A 31 -18.09 6.97 -8.02
CA THR A 31 -19.23 6.67 -7.13
C THR A 31 -20.37 7.64 -7.33
N ALA A 32 -20.10 8.92 -7.55
CA ALA A 32 -21.13 9.91 -7.89
C ALA A 32 -21.80 9.68 -9.27
N LYS A 33 -21.06 9.08 -10.25
CA LYS A 33 -21.64 8.69 -11.54
C LYS A 33 -22.51 7.43 -11.46
N SER A 34 -22.35 6.59 -10.45
CA SER A 34 -23.18 5.40 -10.24
C SER A 34 -24.44 5.71 -9.41
N ALA A 35 -24.46 6.78 -8.65
CA ALA A 35 -25.63 7.34 -7.99
C ALA A 35 -26.23 8.40 -8.93
N ALA A 36 -27.24 8.02 -9.70
CA ALA A 36 -27.94 8.94 -10.56
C ALA A 36 -28.33 10.21 -9.79
N GLU A 37 -27.88 11.36 -10.29
CA GLU A 37 -28.39 12.70 -9.94
C GLU A 37 -28.24 13.18 -8.50
N ALA A 38 -27.04 13.12 -7.91
CA ALA A 38 -26.74 14.02 -6.80
C ALA A 38 -26.61 15.46 -7.36
N PRO A 39 -27.34 16.46 -6.84
CA PRO A 39 -27.36 17.80 -7.44
C PRO A 39 -25.96 18.41 -7.43
N ALA A 40 -25.61 19.12 -8.48
CA ALA A 40 -24.33 19.83 -8.63
C ALA A 40 -23.93 20.67 -7.41
N LYS A 41 -24.89 21.10 -6.61
CA LYS A 41 -24.69 21.82 -5.34
C LYS A 41 -24.00 20.98 -4.26
N GLU A 42 -24.31 19.69 -4.13
CA GLU A 42 -23.68 18.82 -3.13
C GLU A 42 -22.24 18.53 -3.51
N TYR A 43 -21.96 18.33 -4.79
CA TYR A 43 -20.60 18.19 -5.30
C TYR A 43 -19.75 19.43 -5.03
N VAL A 44 -20.27 20.64 -5.29
CA VAL A 44 -19.58 21.90 -5.00
C VAL A 44 -19.29 22.03 -3.51
N ARG A 45 -20.26 21.73 -2.65
CA ARG A 45 -20.11 21.77 -1.20
C ARG A 45 -19.04 20.79 -0.71
N GLN A 46 -18.99 19.58 -1.24
CA GLN A 46 -17.94 18.59 -0.92
C GLN A 46 -16.55 19.09 -1.33
N MET A 47 -16.44 19.72 -2.50
CA MET A 47 -15.19 20.32 -2.97
C MET A 47 -14.73 21.51 -2.10
N GLU A 48 -15.65 22.32 -1.63
CA GLU A 48 -15.37 23.43 -0.71
C GLU A 48 -14.90 22.91 0.65
N LEU A 49 -15.60 21.94 1.22
CA LEU A 49 -15.21 21.28 2.47
C LEU A 49 -13.81 20.63 2.37
N GLN A 50 -13.52 19.97 1.25
CA GLN A 50 -12.17 19.44 1.01
C GLN A 50 -11.11 20.55 1.00
N ARG A 51 -11.40 21.69 0.39
CA ARG A 51 -10.47 22.84 0.36
C ARG A 51 -10.26 23.44 1.76
N GLU A 52 -11.31 23.52 2.56
CA GLU A 52 -11.23 24.02 3.94
C GLU A 52 -10.39 23.08 4.82
N ILE A 53 -10.64 21.77 4.77
CA ILE A 53 -9.86 20.75 5.48
C ILE A 53 -8.39 20.83 5.06
N LEU A 54 -8.11 20.95 3.76
CA LEU A 54 -6.77 21.11 3.22
C LEU A 54 -6.08 22.40 3.68
N ALA A 55 -6.83 23.50 3.73
CA ALA A 55 -6.29 24.79 4.17
C ALA A 55 -5.97 24.78 5.66
N ASP A 56 -6.82 24.18 6.48
CA ASP A 56 -6.58 24.01 7.92
C ASP A 56 -5.38 23.10 8.18
N TRP A 57 -5.30 22.00 7.49
CA TRP A 57 -4.16 21.09 7.59
C TRP A 57 -2.82 21.74 7.22
N ARG A 58 -2.78 22.62 6.20
CA ARG A 58 -1.58 23.38 5.83
C ARG A 58 -1.13 24.34 6.91
N LYS A 59 -2.06 24.91 7.70
CA LYS A 59 -1.73 25.82 8.82
C LYS A 59 -0.96 25.11 9.94
N HIS A 60 -1.15 23.80 10.10
CA HIS A 60 -0.52 23.00 11.15
C HIS A 60 0.84 22.40 10.73
N ASP A 61 1.41 22.88 9.60
CA ASP A 61 2.75 22.53 9.07
C ASP A 61 3.08 21.03 9.05
N LEU A 62 2.09 20.21 8.74
CA LEU A 62 2.29 18.77 8.48
C LEU A 62 2.90 18.52 7.10
N ALA A 63 3.23 19.58 6.36
CA ALA A 63 3.79 19.54 5.01
C ALA A 63 5.23 18.99 4.93
N GLY A 64 5.90 18.84 6.06
CA GLY A 64 7.25 18.28 6.13
C GLY A 64 7.31 16.77 6.20
N ASP A 65 6.20 16.08 6.48
CA ASP A 65 6.16 14.63 6.52
C ASP A 65 5.64 14.07 5.18
N ILE A 66 6.41 13.15 4.60
CA ILE A 66 6.10 12.44 3.35
C ILE A 66 4.74 11.72 3.42
N ARG A 67 4.19 11.54 4.64
CA ARG A 67 3.05 10.69 4.95
C ARG A 67 1.90 11.51 5.51
N SER A 68 1.44 12.46 4.69
CA SER A 68 0.27 13.25 5.05
C SER A 68 -0.97 12.35 5.26
N PRO A 69 -1.95 12.78 6.06
CA PRO A 69 -3.24 12.08 6.19
C PRO A 69 -3.87 11.76 4.85
N PHE A 70 -3.68 12.61 3.84
CA PHE A 70 -4.18 12.40 2.47
C PHE A 70 -3.56 11.17 1.80
N TYR A 71 -2.26 10.93 2.00
CA TYR A 71 -1.62 9.73 1.46
C TYR A 71 -2.27 8.47 2.02
N PHE A 72 -2.55 8.42 3.31
CA PHE A 72 -3.13 7.24 3.95
C PHE A 72 -4.62 7.06 3.62
N VAL A 73 -5.38 8.16 3.52
CA VAL A 73 -6.78 8.10 3.02
C VAL A 73 -6.79 7.63 1.57
N TRP A 74 -5.89 8.15 0.74
CA TRP A 74 -5.73 7.69 -0.63
C TRP A 74 -5.32 6.22 -0.70
N ALA A 75 -4.36 5.76 0.12
CA ALA A 75 -3.96 4.37 0.19
C ALA A 75 -5.14 3.46 0.57
N ALA A 76 -5.91 3.82 1.59
CA ALA A 76 -7.14 3.10 1.94
C ALA A 76 -8.11 3.04 0.75
N GLY A 77 -8.31 4.18 0.06
CA GLY A 77 -9.15 4.28 -1.14
C GLY A 77 -8.66 3.44 -2.32
N MET A 78 -7.35 3.22 -2.47
CA MET A 78 -6.79 2.37 -3.51
C MET A 78 -7.05 0.88 -3.27
N PHE A 79 -7.04 0.43 -2.02
CA PHE A 79 -7.19 -0.99 -1.66
C PHE A 79 -8.65 -1.41 -1.40
N LYS A 80 -9.52 -0.46 -0.99
CA LYS A 80 -10.96 -0.70 -0.80
C LYS A 80 -11.63 -1.35 -2.03
N PRO A 81 -11.41 -0.89 -3.28
CA PRO A 81 -12.04 -1.51 -4.46
C PRO A 81 -11.67 -2.97 -4.66
N PHE A 82 -10.49 -3.42 -4.23
CA PHE A 82 -10.12 -4.83 -4.32
C PHE A 82 -10.97 -5.68 -3.37
N ALA A 83 -11.13 -5.23 -2.11
CA ALA A 83 -12.02 -5.90 -1.16
C ALA A 83 -13.46 -5.94 -1.66
N LEU A 84 -14.00 -4.81 -2.13
CA LEU A 84 -15.37 -4.75 -2.66
C LEU A 84 -15.56 -5.66 -3.88
N LYS A 85 -14.60 -5.67 -4.81
CA LYS A 85 -14.69 -6.47 -6.05
C LYS A 85 -14.57 -7.97 -5.79
N TYR A 86 -13.69 -8.38 -4.91
CA TYR A 86 -13.31 -9.78 -4.77
C TYR A 86 -13.84 -10.47 -3.51
N LEU A 87 -14.22 -9.69 -2.47
CA LEU A 87 -14.81 -10.18 -1.23
C LEU A 87 -16.25 -9.66 -1.01
N GLY A 88 -16.70 -8.71 -1.86
CA GLY A 88 -18.05 -8.16 -1.85
C GLY A 88 -18.29 -7.05 -0.83
N SER A 89 -17.52 -6.96 0.24
CA SER A 89 -17.69 -5.98 1.32
C SER A 89 -16.41 -5.82 2.12
N LEU A 90 -16.30 -4.73 2.89
CA LEU A 90 -15.35 -4.60 4.01
C LEU A 90 -15.93 -5.13 5.33
N LYS A 91 -17.26 -5.23 5.40
CA LYS A 91 -17.96 -5.60 6.63
C LYS A 91 -17.54 -6.99 7.12
N ASP A 92 -17.28 -7.08 8.42
CA ASP A 92 -16.93 -8.30 9.16
C ASP A 92 -15.59 -8.95 8.72
N LEU A 93 -14.77 -8.27 7.89
CA LEU A 93 -13.46 -8.78 7.47
C LEU A 93 -12.41 -8.63 8.58
N ASN A 94 -11.57 -9.64 8.72
CA ASN A 94 -10.27 -9.53 9.38
C ASN A 94 -9.23 -9.11 8.34
N ILE A 95 -8.59 -7.96 8.55
CA ILE A 95 -7.70 -7.33 7.58
C ILE A 95 -6.30 -7.21 8.15
N VAL A 96 -5.29 -7.46 7.32
CA VAL A 96 -3.87 -7.24 7.67
C VAL A 96 -3.27 -6.23 6.71
N GLU A 97 -2.68 -5.18 7.24
CA GLU A 97 -1.77 -4.29 6.52
C GLU A 97 -0.33 -4.64 6.87
N ILE A 98 0.48 -4.91 5.86
CA ILE A 98 1.92 -5.12 6.00
C ILE A 98 2.63 -3.80 5.71
N GLY A 99 3.38 -3.30 6.68
CA GLY A 99 4.11 -2.05 6.56
C GLY A 99 3.22 -0.79 6.60
N PRO A 100 2.43 -0.56 7.66
CA PRO A 100 1.60 0.65 7.78
C PRO A 100 2.44 1.93 7.84
N GLY A 101 3.72 1.83 8.17
CA GLY A 101 4.64 2.95 8.24
C GLY A 101 4.30 3.91 9.39
N SER A 102 4.08 5.20 9.09
CA SER A 102 3.91 6.23 10.12
C SER A 102 2.46 6.44 10.56
N SER A 103 1.49 5.70 10.04
CA SER A 103 0.08 5.91 10.39
C SER A 103 -0.77 4.66 10.21
N MET A 104 -1.74 4.47 11.11
CA MET A 104 -2.79 3.44 10.99
C MET A 104 -4.12 4.05 10.52
N ILE A 105 -4.10 5.10 9.72
CA ILE A 105 -5.31 5.71 9.15
C ILE A 105 -6.12 4.70 8.32
N PRO A 106 -5.53 3.84 7.46
CA PRO A 106 -6.29 2.82 6.75
C PRO A 106 -7.03 1.89 7.71
N ALA A 107 -6.39 1.52 8.87
CA ALA A 107 -7.04 0.73 9.90
C ALA A 107 -8.30 1.43 10.44
N ALA A 108 -8.16 2.70 10.86
CA ALA A 108 -9.27 3.48 11.39
C ALA A 108 -10.43 3.58 10.38
N LEU A 109 -10.12 3.83 9.10
CA LEU A 109 -11.12 3.94 8.04
C LEU A 109 -11.81 2.62 7.75
N TYR A 110 -11.08 1.50 7.68
CA TYR A 110 -11.67 0.20 7.39
C TYR A 110 -12.50 -0.34 8.56
N ILE A 111 -12.07 -0.07 9.80
CA ILE A 111 -12.90 -0.37 10.97
C ILE A 111 -14.16 0.49 10.97
N SER A 112 -14.08 1.79 10.61
CA SER A 112 -15.28 2.63 10.49
C SER A 112 -16.21 2.14 9.36
N ALA A 113 -15.66 1.53 8.30
CA ALA A 113 -16.42 0.88 7.24
C ALA A 113 -17.01 -0.50 7.63
N GLY A 114 -16.84 -0.92 8.88
CA GLY A 114 -17.45 -2.14 9.42
C GLY A 114 -16.54 -3.37 9.41
N ALA A 115 -15.25 -3.27 9.11
CA ALA A 115 -14.33 -4.38 9.27
C ALA A 115 -14.34 -4.89 10.73
N LYS A 116 -14.13 -6.19 10.91
CA LYS A 116 -14.20 -6.83 12.22
C LYS A 116 -12.97 -6.51 13.04
N HIS A 117 -11.80 -6.73 12.47
CA HIS A 117 -10.52 -6.45 13.11
C HIS A 117 -9.46 -6.10 12.08
N TYR A 118 -8.52 -5.22 12.45
CA TYR A 118 -7.43 -4.78 11.61
C TYR A 118 -6.10 -4.99 12.32
N TYR A 119 -5.22 -5.75 11.69
CA TYR A 119 -3.88 -6.04 12.16
C TYR A 119 -2.87 -5.24 11.36
N CYS A 120 -2.10 -4.39 12.03
CA CYS A 120 -0.95 -3.71 11.46
C CYS A 120 0.30 -4.52 11.79
N VAL A 121 1.06 -4.94 10.78
CA VAL A 121 2.29 -5.72 10.96
C VAL A 121 3.46 -4.94 10.40
N ASP A 122 4.41 -4.56 11.25
CA ASP A 122 5.65 -3.87 10.86
C ASP A 122 6.78 -4.24 11.82
N ILE A 123 8.02 -4.23 11.33
CA ILE A 123 9.23 -4.42 12.15
C ILE A 123 9.52 -3.23 13.04
N PHE A 124 8.96 -2.06 12.68
CA PHE A 124 9.21 -0.79 13.35
C PHE A 124 7.90 -0.05 13.63
N GLU A 125 7.66 0.28 14.89
CA GLU A 125 6.56 1.18 15.28
C GLU A 125 7.04 2.63 15.15
N HIS A 126 6.56 3.34 14.12
CA HIS A 126 6.96 4.71 13.87
C HIS A 126 6.47 5.65 15.00
N PRO A 127 7.29 6.61 15.50
CA PRO A 127 6.91 7.49 16.62
C PRO A 127 5.62 8.30 16.36
N ALA A 128 5.34 8.67 15.10
CA ALA A 128 4.15 9.41 14.70
C ALA A 128 2.90 8.55 14.50
N ILE A 129 3.00 7.22 14.58
CA ILE A 129 1.90 6.30 14.25
C ILE A 129 0.64 6.52 15.12
N ARG A 130 0.81 7.17 16.26
CA ARG A 130 -0.26 7.48 17.21
C ARG A 130 -0.59 8.97 17.30
N ASP A 131 -0.08 9.81 16.40
CA ASP A 131 -0.41 11.23 16.40
C ASP A 131 -1.90 11.43 16.09
N ALA A 132 -2.62 12.18 16.97
CA ALA A 132 -4.08 12.28 16.91
C ALA A 132 -4.58 13.10 15.71
N LEU A 133 -3.88 14.19 15.38
CA LEU A 133 -4.30 15.11 14.33
C LEU A 133 -4.46 14.44 12.96
N PRO A 134 -3.55 13.55 12.49
CA PRO A 134 -3.76 12.82 11.25
C PRO A 134 -5.05 11.99 11.21
N TYR A 135 -5.42 11.35 12.32
CA TYR A 135 -6.65 10.56 12.39
C TYR A 135 -7.92 11.43 12.30
N ARG A 136 -7.94 12.57 13.02
CA ARG A 136 -9.06 13.52 12.93
C ARG A 136 -9.26 14.01 11.49
N THR A 137 -8.15 14.44 10.85
CA THR A 137 -8.18 14.87 9.46
C THR A 137 -8.67 13.76 8.52
N ALA A 138 -8.24 12.52 8.74
CA ALA A 138 -8.69 11.38 7.94
C ALA A 138 -10.19 11.12 8.09
N PHE A 139 -10.72 11.17 9.31
CA PHE A 139 -12.16 11.01 9.54
C PHE A 139 -12.96 12.13 8.90
N ASP A 140 -12.48 13.38 8.95
CA ASP A 140 -13.15 14.50 8.28
C ASP A 140 -13.17 14.35 6.77
N LEU A 141 -12.09 13.87 6.18
CA LEU A 141 -12.04 13.53 4.76
C LEU A 141 -12.96 12.34 4.42
N ALA A 142 -12.98 11.33 5.28
CA ALA A 142 -13.81 10.15 5.08
C ALA A 142 -15.32 10.44 5.16
N LYS A 143 -15.74 11.49 5.87
CA LYS A 143 -17.15 11.96 5.86
C LYS A 143 -17.69 12.29 4.45
N LEU A 144 -16.81 12.43 3.47
CA LEU A 144 -17.16 12.64 2.07
C LEU A 144 -17.43 11.32 1.31
N ASP A 145 -17.17 10.17 1.95
CA ASP A 145 -17.41 8.85 1.37
C ASP A 145 -18.30 8.03 2.32
N ALA A 146 -19.57 7.89 1.96
CA ALA A 146 -20.60 7.23 2.78
C ALA A 146 -20.24 5.76 3.15
N ASP A 147 -19.37 5.12 2.39
CA ASP A 147 -18.96 3.73 2.65
C ASP A 147 -18.10 3.57 3.92
N TYR A 148 -17.57 4.67 4.48
CA TYR A 148 -16.75 4.66 5.69
C TYR A 148 -17.51 4.88 7.01
N PHE A 149 -18.84 5.01 7.01
CA PHE A 149 -19.61 5.42 8.21
C PHE A 149 -20.57 4.37 8.75
N VAL A 150 -20.04 3.18 9.08
CA VAL A 150 -20.78 2.15 9.83
C VAL A 150 -20.54 2.29 11.34
N ARG A 151 -19.37 2.82 11.76
CA ARG A 151 -19.01 3.05 13.16
C ARG A 151 -18.57 4.48 13.41
N ASP A 152 -18.87 4.98 14.61
CA ASP A 152 -18.43 6.30 15.05
C ASP A 152 -16.92 6.34 15.30
N ALA A 153 -16.27 7.47 14.98
CA ALA A 153 -14.85 7.67 15.26
C ALA A 153 -14.50 7.52 16.75
N ASN A 154 -15.43 7.87 17.66
CA ASN A 154 -15.23 7.74 19.10
C ASN A 154 -15.21 6.28 19.59
N GLU A 155 -15.74 5.33 18.82
CA GLU A 155 -15.58 3.90 19.10
C GLU A 155 -14.18 3.39 18.75
N ILE A 156 -13.51 4.07 17.81
CA ILE A 156 -12.21 3.67 17.25
C ILE A 156 -11.07 4.37 18.00
N ILE A 157 -11.25 5.65 18.34
CA ILE A 157 -10.29 6.43 19.14
C ILE A 157 -10.85 6.56 20.55
N LEU A 158 -10.34 5.74 21.47
CA LEU A 158 -10.82 5.69 22.85
C LEU A 158 -10.45 6.94 23.65
N LYS A 159 -9.27 7.50 23.39
CA LYS A 159 -8.68 8.58 24.16
C LYS A 159 -7.67 9.36 23.33
N GLU A 160 -7.66 10.67 23.53
CA GLU A 160 -6.56 11.52 23.06
C GLU A 160 -5.91 12.23 24.25
N GLU A 161 -4.60 12.08 24.36
CA GLU A 161 -3.82 12.69 25.45
C GLU A 161 -2.46 13.13 24.90
N GLY A 162 -2.07 14.38 25.20
CA GLY A 162 -0.79 14.92 24.74
C GLY A 162 -0.62 14.87 23.21
N GLY A 163 -1.70 15.01 22.44
CA GLY A 163 -1.68 14.94 20.97
C GLY A 163 -1.58 13.52 20.41
N LYS A 164 -1.65 12.48 21.24
CA LYS A 164 -1.63 11.07 20.83
C LYS A 164 -3.03 10.45 20.91
N ALA A 165 -3.36 9.59 19.93
CA ALA A 165 -4.57 8.79 19.90
C ALA A 165 -4.33 7.39 20.45
N ALA A 166 -5.19 6.96 21.37
CA ALA A 166 -5.28 5.56 21.77
C ALA A 166 -6.35 4.86 20.94
N LEU A 167 -5.93 4.06 19.97
CA LEU A 167 -6.85 3.28 19.14
C LEU A 167 -7.43 2.10 19.94
N ASN A 168 -8.68 1.78 19.65
CA ASN A 168 -9.38 0.71 20.35
C ASN A 168 -8.77 -0.67 20.01
N PRO A 169 -8.17 -1.38 20.99
CA PRO A 169 -7.52 -2.66 20.76
C PRO A 169 -8.50 -3.79 20.38
N ASP A 170 -9.79 -3.62 20.64
CA ASP A 170 -10.82 -4.57 20.21
C ASP A 170 -10.97 -4.60 18.70
N TYR A 171 -10.54 -3.53 18.03
CA TYR A 171 -10.65 -3.38 16.57
C TYR A 171 -9.31 -3.30 15.87
N ILE A 172 -8.27 -2.70 16.49
CA ILE A 172 -7.00 -2.43 15.83
C ILE A 172 -5.85 -2.89 16.72
N SER A 173 -4.99 -3.75 16.19
CA SER A 173 -3.78 -4.18 16.87
C SER A 173 -2.53 -3.96 16.01
N PHE A 174 -1.45 -3.55 16.68
CA PHE A 174 -0.14 -3.39 16.06
C PHE A 174 0.77 -4.54 16.50
N HIS A 175 1.28 -5.28 15.53
CA HIS A 175 2.19 -6.40 15.71
C HIS A 175 3.60 -5.98 15.24
N LYS A 176 4.50 -5.74 16.18
CA LYS A 176 5.90 -5.46 15.87
C LYS A 176 6.61 -6.76 15.48
N ARG A 177 6.46 -7.17 14.23
CA ARG A 177 6.94 -8.45 13.70
C ARG A 177 7.37 -8.33 12.24
N GLU A 178 8.12 -9.32 11.79
CA GLU A 178 8.46 -9.51 10.38
C GLU A 178 7.22 -9.92 9.57
N SER A 179 7.18 -9.52 8.31
CA SER A 179 6.10 -9.88 7.38
C SER A 179 5.99 -11.38 7.08
N PHE A 180 7.06 -12.13 7.37
CA PHE A 180 7.12 -13.59 7.21
C PHE A 180 6.89 -14.35 8.53
N ASP A 181 6.61 -13.65 9.64
CA ASP A 181 6.27 -14.19 10.95
C ASP A 181 5.29 -13.23 11.66
N THR A 182 4.08 -13.13 11.15
CA THR A 182 3.05 -12.18 11.63
C THR A 182 2.54 -12.51 13.04
N GLY A 183 2.71 -13.75 13.49
CA GLY A 183 2.15 -14.26 14.75
C GLY A 183 0.63 -14.47 14.70
N LEU A 184 0.00 -14.34 13.53
CA LEU A 184 -1.44 -14.55 13.37
C LEU A 184 -1.75 -16.06 13.15
N PRO A 185 -2.93 -16.53 13.57
CA PRO A 185 -3.34 -17.92 13.36
C PRO A 185 -3.53 -18.26 11.86
N ASP A 186 -3.44 -19.55 11.55
CA ASP A 186 -3.75 -20.08 10.22
C ASP A 186 -5.19 -19.74 9.83
N ALA A 187 -5.40 -19.41 8.58
CA ALA A 187 -6.73 -19.17 7.99
C ALA A 187 -7.62 -18.22 8.82
N SER A 188 -7.04 -17.18 9.42
CA SER A 188 -7.73 -16.24 10.31
C SER A 188 -8.08 -14.91 9.62
N VAL A 189 -7.50 -14.62 8.45
CA VAL A 189 -7.54 -13.34 7.78
C VAL A 189 -8.28 -13.44 6.44
N ASP A 190 -9.10 -12.44 6.13
CA ASP A 190 -9.85 -12.38 4.87
C ASP A 190 -9.08 -11.59 3.81
N TYR A 191 -8.33 -10.55 4.23
CA TYR A 191 -7.65 -9.62 3.35
C TYR A 191 -6.28 -9.24 3.89
N VAL A 192 -5.25 -9.42 3.08
CA VAL A 192 -3.89 -8.92 3.32
C VAL A 192 -3.59 -7.85 2.28
N PHE A 193 -3.02 -6.73 2.66
CA PHE A 193 -2.52 -5.78 1.68
C PHE A 193 -1.26 -5.05 2.14
N SER A 194 -0.57 -4.41 1.20
CA SER A 194 0.55 -3.51 1.48
C SER A 194 0.68 -2.42 0.41
N MET A 195 1.06 -1.23 0.84
CA MET A 195 1.41 -0.10 -0.02
C MET A 195 2.88 0.24 0.17
N ALA A 196 3.64 0.24 -0.94
CA ALA A 196 5.06 0.61 -0.93
C ALA A 196 5.86 -0.14 0.17
N THR A 197 5.69 -1.47 0.24
CA THR A 197 6.30 -2.31 1.27
C THR A 197 6.98 -3.54 0.70
N ILE A 198 6.37 -4.21 -0.31
CA ILE A 198 6.93 -5.47 -0.82
C ILE A 198 8.32 -5.30 -1.46
N GLU A 199 8.64 -4.11 -1.92
CA GLU A 199 9.96 -3.72 -2.41
C GLU A 199 11.04 -3.70 -1.32
N HIS A 200 10.64 -3.54 -0.05
CA HIS A 200 11.55 -3.48 1.09
C HIS A 200 11.73 -4.81 1.81
N LEU A 201 11.00 -5.85 1.41
CA LEU A 201 11.07 -7.15 2.05
C LEU A 201 12.44 -7.81 1.86
N ASN A 202 13.00 -8.30 2.96
CA ASN A 202 14.23 -9.10 2.92
C ASN A 202 14.01 -10.52 2.42
N GLU A 203 12.87 -11.09 2.74
CA GLU A 203 12.49 -12.47 2.49
C GLU A 203 11.12 -12.52 1.78
N PRO A 204 11.01 -12.00 0.53
CA PRO A 204 9.72 -11.87 -0.14
C PRO A 204 8.97 -13.20 -0.26
N LEU A 205 9.68 -14.30 -0.59
CA LEU A 205 9.03 -15.62 -0.73
C LEU A 205 8.50 -16.12 0.61
N LYS A 206 9.25 -15.97 1.71
CA LYS A 206 8.76 -16.37 3.04
C LYS A 206 7.55 -15.55 3.46
N SER A 207 7.54 -14.25 3.15
CA SER A 207 6.40 -13.38 3.40
C SER A 207 5.15 -13.82 2.62
N ILE A 208 5.29 -14.15 1.35
CA ILE A 208 4.20 -14.69 0.52
C ILE A 208 3.66 -15.99 1.11
N MET A 209 4.52 -16.88 1.58
CA MET A 209 4.10 -18.14 2.22
C MET A 209 3.36 -17.90 3.54
N GLU A 210 3.81 -16.94 4.35
CA GLU A 210 3.15 -16.53 5.58
C GLU A 210 1.76 -15.94 5.27
N TRP A 211 1.64 -15.06 4.29
CA TRP A 211 0.35 -14.52 3.90
C TRP A 211 -0.60 -15.61 3.41
N LYS A 212 -0.08 -16.62 2.68
CA LYS A 212 -0.88 -17.79 2.33
C LYS A 212 -1.35 -18.57 3.55
N ARG A 213 -0.50 -18.73 4.57
CA ARG A 213 -0.84 -19.45 5.80
C ARG A 213 -1.99 -18.75 6.53
N ILE A 214 -1.88 -17.44 6.78
CA ILE A 214 -2.85 -16.68 7.57
C ILE A 214 -4.16 -16.41 6.82
N LEU A 215 -4.14 -16.33 5.49
CA LEU A 215 -5.35 -16.12 4.69
C LEU A 215 -6.30 -17.31 4.79
N LYS A 216 -7.58 -17.02 4.95
CA LYS A 216 -8.67 -18.00 4.77
C LYS A 216 -8.71 -18.49 3.33
N PRO A 217 -9.22 -19.71 3.07
CA PRO A 217 -9.58 -20.12 1.72
C PRO A 217 -10.53 -19.09 1.07
N GLY A 218 -10.24 -18.65 -0.14
CA GLY A 218 -10.98 -17.57 -0.82
C GLY A 218 -10.54 -16.16 -0.45
N GLY A 219 -9.75 -15.98 0.62
CA GLY A 219 -9.18 -14.69 0.99
C GLY A 219 -8.20 -14.15 -0.06
N ILE A 220 -8.01 -12.84 -0.09
CA ILE A 220 -7.19 -12.16 -1.08
C ILE A 220 -5.97 -11.46 -0.46
N SER A 221 -4.93 -11.30 -1.28
CA SER A 221 -3.80 -10.44 -0.98
C SER A 221 -3.59 -9.44 -2.10
N ALA A 222 -3.38 -8.15 -1.77
CA ALA A 222 -3.24 -7.07 -2.74
C ALA A 222 -2.05 -6.19 -2.40
N HIS A 223 -1.17 -5.96 -3.37
CA HIS A 223 0.06 -5.21 -3.16
C HIS A 223 0.28 -4.20 -4.29
N ILE A 224 0.72 -3.00 -3.91
CA ILE A 224 1.12 -1.94 -4.84
C ILE A 224 2.49 -1.45 -4.40
N ALA A 225 3.45 -1.41 -5.32
CA ALA A 225 4.83 -1.03 -5.00
C ALA A 225 5.55 -0.34 -6.16
N GLY A 226 6.55 0.47 -5.80
CA GLY A 226 7.51 1.08 -6.70
C GLY A 226 8.88 0.42 -6.57
N LEU A 227 9.37 -0.19 -7.64
CA LEU A 227 10.59 -0.99 -7.66
C LEU A 227 11.78 -0.24 -8.28
N ALA A 228 11.78 1.08 -8.19
CA ALA A 228 12.89 1.93 -8.61
C ALA A 228 13.93 2.09 -7.49
N ASP A 229 15.13 2.54 -7.81
CA ASP A 229 16.12 2.91 -6.79
C ASP A 229 15.63 4.11 -5.98
N HIS A 230 15.34 3.90 -4.71
CA HIS A 230 14.80 4.95 -3.83
C HIS A 230 15.83 6.02 -3.43
N ARG A 231 17.11 5.81 -3.73
CA ARG A 231 18.16 6.78 -3.49
C ARG A 231 18.19 7.89 -4.56
N ASP A 232 17.82 7.52 -5.79
CA ASP A 232 17.79 8.45 -6.94
C ASP A 232 16.80 7.93 -8.00
N PHE A 233 15.60 8.45 -8.00
CA PHE A 233 14.56 8.09 -8.97
C PHE A 233 14.90 8.44 -10.42
N SER A 234 15.88 9.34 -10.65
CA SER A 234 16.39 9.62 -12.00
C SER A 234 17.25 8.47 -12.56
N LYS A 235 17.69 7.55 -11.69
CA LYS A 235 18.50 6.37 -12.01
C LYS A 235 17.85 5.09 -11.47
N PRO A 236 16.65 4.74 -11.94
CA PRO A 236 15.81 3.74 -11.30
C PRO A 236 16.40 2.32 -11.27
N TYR A 237 17.46 2.07 -12.01
CA TYR A 237 18.08 0.74 -12.16
C TYR A 237 19.47 0.62 -11.54
N GLU A 238 20.03 1.67 -10.92
CA GLU A 238 21.42 1.66 -10.42
C GLU A 238 21.67 0.56 -9.39
N TYR A 239 20.71 0.31 -8.50
CA TYR A 239 20.84 -0.75 -7.49
C TYR A 239 20.86 -2.17 -8.10
N LEU A 240 20.34 -2.36 -9.31
CA LEU A 240 20.34 -3.66 -10.01
C LEU A 240 21.73 -4.02 -10.58
N LYS A 241 22.64 -3.06 -10.66
CA LYS A 241 24.01 -3.25 -11.12
C LYS A 241 24.90 -3.88 -10.05
N LEU A 242 24.49 -3.84 -8.79
CA LEU A 242 25.19 -4.45 -7.67
C LEU A 242 24.77 -5.91 -7.50
N LYS A 243 25.75 -6.79 -7.18
CA LYS A 243 25.41 -8.17 -6.80
C LYS A 243 24.49 -8.16 -5.58
N PRO A 244 23.47 -9.05 -5.52
CA PRO A 244 22.50 -9.06 -4.41
C PRO A 244 23.13 -9.10 -3.02
N ALA A 245 24.19 -9.89 -2.84
CA ALA A 245 24.90 -9.96 -1.55
C ALA A 245 25.58 -8.63 -1.19
N ALA A 246 26.23 -7.96 -2.16
CA ALA A 246 26.87 -6.66 -1.94
C ALA A 246 25.84 -5.56 -1.67
N TRP A 247 24.73 -5.56 -2.41
CA TRP A 247 23.62 -4.64 -2.19
C TRP A 247 23.04 -4.79 -0.77
N ARG A 248 22.73 -6.02 -0.36
CA ARG A 248 22.22 -6.33 0.98
C ARG A 248 23.24 -5.98 2.08
N ALA A 249 24.53 -6.22 1.87
CA ALA A 249 25.56 -5.89 2.84
C ALA A 249 25.71 -4.38 3.06
N GLN A 250 25.44 -3.58 2.04
CA GLN A 250 25.59 -2.13 2.07
C GLN A 250 24.28 -1.41 2.52
N PHE A 251 23.13 -1.85 2.05
CA PHE A 251 21.85 -1.17 2.21
C PHE A 251 20.78 -2.02 2.91
N GLY A 252 21.06 -3.26 3.23
CA GLY A 252 20.12 -4.14 3.93
C GLY A 252 19.76 -3.65 5.34
N PRO A 253 18.87 -4.35 6.03
CA PRO A 253 18.35 -3.95 7.33
C PRO A 253 19.45 -3.60 8.33
N GLY A 254 19.28 -2.46 9.00
CA GLY A 254 20.21 -1.95 9.99
C GLY A 254 21.50 -1.35 9.41
N ARG A 255 21.63 -1.26 8.08
CA ARG A 255 22.81 -0.70 7.40
C ARG A 255 22.56 0.69 6.83
N ALA A 256 21.36 0.93 6.31
CA ALA A 256 20.91 2.20 5.75
C ALA A 256 19.48 2.50 6.23
N PRO A 257 18.97 3.72 6.03
CA PRO A 257 17.56 4.01 6.25
C PRO A 257 16.68 2.97 5.54
N LEU A 258 15.66 2.43 6.23
CA LEU A 258 14.83 1.34 5.73
C LEU A 258 14.24 1.60 4.34
N HIS A 259 13.92 2.87 4.04
CA HIS A 259 13.35 3.27 2.76
C HIS A 259 14.37 3.28 1.60
N GLU A 260 15.67 3.20 1.85
CA GLU A 260 16.69 3.15 0.79
C GLU A 260 16.92 1.73 0.27
N PHE A 261 16.63 0.71 1.09
CA PHE A 261 16.75 -0.67 0.64
C PHE A 261 15.55 -1.05 -0.22
N VAL A 262 15.79 -1.39 -1.47
CA VAL A 262 14.82 -2.00 -2.38
C VAL A 262 15.36 -3.38 -2.73
N ASN A 263 14.57 -4.44 -2.54
CA ASN A 263 14.99 -5.76 -2.99
C ASN A 263 15.09 -5.78 -4.52
N GLN A 264 15.93 -6.63 -5.06
CA GLN A 264 16.18 -6.63 -6.50
C GLN A 264 15.17 -7.46 -7.31
N TRP A 265 14.04 -7.80 -6.68
CA TRP A 265 12.94 -8.47 -7.38
C TRP A 265 12.25 -7.50 -8.34
N ARG A 266 11.84 -8.07 -9.47
CA ARG A 266 11.07 -7.35 -10.49
C ARG A 266 9.59 -7.78 -10.40
N PRO A 267 8.65 -7.07 -11.02
CA PRO A 267 7.25 -7.45 -11.01
C PRO A 267 7.01 -8.91 -11.36
N ILE A 268 7.73 -9.43 -12.35
CA ILE A 268 7.62 -10.82 -12.78
C ILE A 268 8.09 -11.82 -11.72
N ASP A 269 9.07 -11.46 -10.88
CA ASP A 269 9.54 -12.33 -9.79
C ASP A 269 8.46 -12.49 -8.73
N PHE A 270 7.78 -11.39 -8.36
CA PHE A 270 6.63 -11.43 -7.45
C PHE A 270 5.49 -12.28 -8.02
N ARG A 271 5.13 -12.08 -9.28
CA ARG A 271 4.12 -12.88 -9.94
C ARG A 271 4.43 -14.37 -9.88
N ARG A 272 5.64 -14.76 -10.31
CA ARG A 272 6.10 -16.18 -10.29
C ARG A 272 6.10 -16.75 -8.87
N ALA A 273 6.48 -15.95 -7.86
CA ALA A 273 6.48 -16.37 -6.47
C ALA A 273 5.07 -16.61 -5.94
N PHE A 274 4.10 -15.75 -6.24
CA PHE A 274 2.70 -15.97 -5.87
C PHE A 274 2.12 -17.21 -6.59
N GLU A 275 2.39 -17.38 -7.87
CA GLU A 275 1.98 -18.56 -8.65
C GLU A 275 2.59 -19.86 -8.05
N SER A 276 3.90 -19.85 -7.76
CA SER A 276 4.59 -21.00 -7.17
C SER A 276 4.11 -21.33 -5.76
N ALA A 277 3.71 -20.31 -4.99
CA ALA A 277 3.06 -20.49 -3.72
C ALA A 277 1.61 -21.03 -3.86
N GLY A 278 1.09 -21.16 -5.08
CA GLY A 278 -0.24 -21.69 -5.37
C GLY A 278 -1.36 -20.69 -5.09
N PHE A 279 -1.12 -19.41 -5.33
CA PHE A 279 -2.17 -18.41 -5.42
C PHE A 279 -2.73 -18.32 -6.83
N GLU A 280 -4.00 -17.95 -6.94
CA GLU A 280 -4.64 -17.52 -8.18
C GLU A 280 -4.34 -16.03 -8.41
N ILE A 281 -3.83 -15.65 -9.57
CA ILE A 281 -3.62 -14.24 -9.93
C ILE A 281 -4.96 -13.65 -10.42
N LEU A 282 -5.51 -12.71 -9.66
CA LEU A 282 -6.75 -12.01 -10.00
C LEU A 282 -6.50 -10.75 -10.82
N GLN A 283 -5.39 -10.07 -10.53
CA GLN A 283 -4.95 -8.88 -11.24
C GLN A 283 -3.43 -8.78 -11.19
N TYR A 284 -2.84 -8.41 -12.32
CA TYR A 284 -1.43 -8.10 -12.43
C TYR A 284 -1.27 -6.92 -13.39
N SER A 285 -0.57 -5.89 -12.98
CA SER A 285 -0.24 -4.74 -13.82
C SER A 285 1.11 -4.19 -13.42
N THR A 286 1.88 -3.77 -14.40
CA THR A 286 3.17 -3.09 -14.24
C THR A 286 3.08 -1.63 -14.64
N GLU A 287 1.89 -1.18 -15.00
CA GLU A 287 1.59 0.20 -15.29
C GLU A 287 1.27 0.96 -14.01
N ILE A 288 1.70 2.21 -13.95
CA ILE A 288 1.27 3.13 -12.90
C ILE A 288 -0.19 3.47 -13.16
N LYS A 289 -1.10 2.84 -12.43
CA LYS A 289 -2.51 3.21 -12.51
C LYS A 289 -2.85 4.29 -11.50
N SER A 290 -3.25 5.45 -12.01
CA SER A 290 -4.10 6.46 -11.40
C SER A 290 -3.55 7.33 -10.25
N ALA A 291 -2.45 7.00 -9.62
CA ALA A 291 -1.90 7.84 -8.55
C ALA A 291 -1.14 9.05 -9.10
N TYR A 292 -0.52 8.88 -10.26
CA TYR A 292 0.26 9.92 -10.93
C TYR A 292 -0.29 10.13 -12.33
N ASN A 293 -0.42 11.39 -12.74
CA ASN A 293 -0.62 11.66 -14.15
C ASN A 293 0.69 11.39 -14.91
N SER A 294 0.59 11.24 -16.22
CA SER A 294 1.74 10.90 -17.08
C SER A 294 2.89 11.92 -17.02
N GLU A 295 2.61 13.17 -16.72
CA GLU A 295 3.60 14.24 -16.58
C GLU A 295 4.36 14.12 -15.25
N GLN A 296 3.66 13.91 -14.15
CA GLN A 296 4.28 13.69 -12.83
C GLN A 296 5.19 12.47 -12.84
N ILE A 297 4.78 11.40 -13.52
CA ILE A 297 5.59 10.19 -13.69
C ILE A 297 6.87 10.49 -14.46
N ARG A 298 6.78 11.24 -15.57
CA ARG A 298 7.96 11.63 -16.35
C ARG A 298 8.92 12.53 -15.57
N LEU A 299 8.40 13.37 -14.68
CA LEU A 299 9.23 14.22 -13.82
C LEU A 299 9.94 13.41 -12.73
N LEU A 300 9.27 12.45 -12.12
CA LEU A 300 9.84 11.59 -11.08
C LEU A 300 10.81 10.56 -11.66
N TYR A 301 10.46 9.98 -12.79
CA TYR A 301 11.20 8.90 -13.44
C TYR A 301 11.52 9.27 -14.89
N PRO A 302 12.43 10.23 -15.13
CA PRO A 302 12.76 10.69 -16.48
C PRO A 302 13.35 9.59 -17.35
N ASN A 303 13.97 8.57 -16.76
CA ASN A 303 14.67 7.47 -17.44
C ASN A 303 13.96 6.14 -17.18
N GLN A 304 12.77 5.93 -17.76
CA GLN A 304 11.95 4.73 -17.53
C GLN A 304 12.34 3.50 -18.38
N SER A 305 13.31 3.64 -19.27
CA SER A 305 13.76 2.52 -20.12
C SER A 305 15.21 2.18 -19.83
N ILE A 306 15.48 0.88 -19.78
CA ILE A 306 16.84 0.35 -19.64
C ILE A 306 17.58 0.57 -20.96
N THR A 307 18.68 1.34 -20.94
CA THR A 307 19.58 1.50 -22.08
C THR A 307 20.40 0.22 -22.33
N ASP A 308 21.07 0.11 -23.49
CA ASP A 308 21.99 -1.01 -23.74
C ASP A 308 23.12 -1.04 -22.72
N ALA A 309 23.68 0.12 -22.38
CA ALA A 309 24.74 0.24 -21.39
C ALA A 309 24.27 -0.15 -19.98
N ASP A 310 23.04 0.19 -19.58
CA ASP A 310 22.48 -0.25 -18.30
C ASP A 310 22.25 -1.75 -18.29
N TRP A 311 21.69 -2.30 -19.37
CA TRP A 311 21.41 -3.74 -19.47
C TRP A 311 22.65 -4.58 -19.27
N GLU A 312 23.77 -4.21 -19.91
CA GLU A 312 25.04 -4.93 -19.77
C GLU A 312 25.62 -4.87 -18.33
N GLN A 313 25.33 -3.79 -17.61
CA GLN A 313 25.79 -3.60 -16.23
C GLN A 313 24.89 -4.25 -15.18
N ILE A 314 23.60 -4.48 -15.49
CA ILE A 314 22.69 -5.16 -14.56
C ILE A 314 23.19 -6.57 -14.27
N THR A 315 23.21 -6.91 -12.99
CA THR A 315 23.71 -8.20 -12.50
C THR A 315 23.06 -9.38 -13.21
N PRO A 316 23.82 -10.38 -13.70
CA PRO A 316 23.27 -11.55 -14.40
C PRO A 316 22.13 -12.24 -13.64
N SER A 317 22.25 -12.40 -12.31
CA SER A 317 21.21 -13.02 -11.47
C SER A 317 19.89 -12.25 -11.44
N VAL A 318 19.90 -10.94 -11.69
CA VAL A 318 18.68 -10.13 -11.85
C VAL A 318 18.07 -10.34 -13.23
N ARG A 319 18.89 -10.53 -14.27
CA ARG A 319 18.46 -10.73 -15.64
C ARG A 319 18.00 -12.15 -15.95
N GLU A 320 18.49 -13.12 -15.19
CA GLU A 320 18.28 -14.55 -15.46
C GLU A 320 16.78 -14.88 -15.60
N GLY A 321 16.41 -15.48 -16.74
CA GLY A 321 15.05 -15.89 -17.06
C GLY A 321 14.06 -14.73 -17.26
N LYS A 322 14.55 -13.50 -17.52
CA LYS A 322 13.75 -12.30 -17.74
C LYS A 322 14.15 -11.58 -19.02
N THR A 323 13.17 -11.00 -19.68
CA THR A 323 13.39 -10.06 -20.77
C THR A 323 13.85 -8.70 -20.24
N ARG A 324 14.42 -7.88 -21.11
CA ARG A 324 14.79 -6.50 -20.77
C ARG A 324 13.58 -5.66 -20.36
N GLU A 325 12.45 -5.87 -21.01
CA GLU A 325 11.19 -5.22 -20.69
C GLU A 325 10.73 -5.58 -19.26
N GLU A 326 10.73 -6.87 -18.89
CA GLU A 326 10.36 -7.33 -17.56
C GLU A 326 11.28 -6.75 -16.46
N VAL A 327 12.58 -6.63 -16.74
CA VAL A 327 13.52 -5.99 -15.81
C VAL A 327 13.29 -4.48 -15.74
N GLY A 328 12.88 -3.86 -16.84
CA GLY A 328 12.60 -2.42 -16.92
C GLY A 328 11.32 -1.96 -16.23
N GLN A 329 10.42 -2.87 -15.87
CA GLN A 329 9.19 -2.53 -15.15
C GLN A 329 9.50 -2.12 -13.72
N ILE A 330 9.14 -0.87 -13.35
CA ILE A 330 9.44 -0.28 -12.03
C ILE A 330 8.21 -0.16 -11.12
N PHE A 331 7.05 -0.62 -11.55
CA PHE A 331 5.82 -0.63 -10.76
C PHE A 331 5.14 -1.98 -10.81
N ILE A 332 4.44 -2.30 -9.72
CA ILE A 332 3.60 -3.47 -9.63
C ILE A 332 2.30 -3.15 -8.91
N THR A 333 1.21 -3.62 -9.47
CA THR A 333 -0.06 -3.88 -8.77
C THR A 333 -0.37 -5.35 -8.95
N ILE A 334 -0.45 -6.09 -7.86
CA ILE A 334 -0.78 -7.50 -7.89
C ILE A 334 -1.87 -7.81 -6.86
N VAL A 335 -2.91 -8.49 -7.31
CA VAL A 335 -4.00 -9.00 -6.46
C VAL A 335 -4.12 -10.49 -6.70
N VAL A 336 -4.10 -11.24 -5.62
CA VAL A 336 -4.11 -12.70 -5.67
C VAL A 336 -5.15 -13.27 -4.70
N ARG A 337 -5.60 -14.49 -4.96
CA ARG A 337 -6.52 -15.23 -4.10
C ARG A 337 -5.88 -16.53 -3.61
N LYS A 338 -6.04 -16.85 -2.33
CA LYS A 338 -5.81 -18.19 -1.84
C LYS A 338 -6.96 -19.10 -2.30
N PRO A 339 -6.72 -20.09 -3.17
CA PRO A 339 -7.78 -20.96 -3.64
C PRO A 339 -8.53 -21.62 -2.49
N ALA A 340 -9.84 -21.79 -2.67
CA ALA A 340 -10.60 -22.68 -1.79
C ALA A 340 -10.15 -24.14 -2.00
N PRO A 341 -10.20 -24.99 -0.97
CA PRO A 341 -9.98 -26.42 -1.15
C PRO A 341 -10.91 -26.91 -2.26
N GLN A 342 -10.36 -27.61 -3.24
CA GLN A 342 -11.23 -28.29 -4.21
C GLN A 342 -12.10 -29.28 -3.43
N ALA A 343 -13.42 -29.19 -3.61
CA ALA A 343 -14.32 -30.20 -3.09
C ALA A 343 -13.81 -31.55 -3.64
N SER A 344 -13.36 -32.42 -2.75
CA SER A 344 -12.98 -33.78 -3.13
C SER A 344 -14.20 -34.39 -3.82
N ASP A 345 -14.07 -34.69 -5.12
CA ASP A 345 -15.10 -35.32 -5.91
C ASP A 345 -15.47 -36.64 -5.21
N GLY A 346 -16.57 -36.61 -4.47
CA GLY A 346 -17.04 -37.72 -3.64
C GLY A 346 -17.57 -38.89 -4.47
N ARG A 347 -16.93 -39.20 -5.58
CA ARG A 347 -17.11 -40.47 -6.27
C ARG A 347 -16.44 -41.59 -5.48
N ARG A 348 -17.05 -41.93 -4.33
CA ARG A 348 -16.84 -43.24 -3.78
C ARG A 348 -17.24 -44.25 -4.88
N LEU A 349 -16.23 -44.89 -5.43
CA LEU A 349 -16.40 -46.12 -6.18
C LEU A 349 -17.26 -47.04 -5.32
N ARG A 350 -18.55 -47.14 -5.68
CA ARG A 350 -19.38 -48.27 -5.24
C ARG A 350 -18.80 -49.50 -5.94
N ARG A 351 -18.09 -50.29 -5.19
CA ARG A 351 -17.81 -51.68 -5.53
C ARG A 351 -18.97 -52.53 -4.97
#